data_6e7c9a97baa900e30846004ab899a637
#
_entry.id   6e7c9a97baa900e30846004ab899a637
#
_cell.length_a   1.000
_cell.length_b   1.000
_cell.length_c   1.000
_cell.angle_alpha   90.00
_cell.angle_beta   90.00
_cell.angle_gamma   90.00
#
_symmetry.space_group_name_H-M   'P 1'
#
loop_
_entity.id
_entity.type
_entity.pdbx_description
1 polymer ?
#
loop_
_entity_poly.entity_id
_entity_poly.type
_entity_poly.pdbx_seq_one_letter_code
_entity_poly.pdbx_strand_id
1 'polypeptide(L)'
;HISSAFDSNQRSMFDFIKTPKDLDVHAFQWFIQNTRPDSDRSLLTVDMLWDFFYEKGKDYLTSDIKLILDTYPQQTNLTEKEKVVLKTILIMQAVDQRLGGTIPVLKATDQNLSYAFEGDWDVYENECKSIAKALVKKGVLIQTPIADGKQVYSAAVLAGDGAKIDRLKDEVRKNSTITKLVEEGTQLASALSLTPPLRLRYAVNTDTGALPVVTVTNFVKMMDQLKVKDTSWHFFAVLALARTDEEAQTFRNMI
;
A
#
# COMPACT_ATOMS: atom_id res chain seq x y z
N HIS A 1 16.13 -4.82 18.05
CA HIS A 1 15.55 -5.05 19.39
C HIS A 1 14.29 -5.92 19.31
N ILE A 2 14.46 -7.22 19.25
CA ILE A 2 13.39 -8.20 19.47
C ILE A 2 13.23 -8.44 20.99
N SER A 3 13.70 -7.55 21.82
CA SER A 3 13.51 -7.68 23.25
C SER A 3 13.23 -6.35 23.92
N SER A 4 12.15 -6.27 24.64
CA SER A 4 12.15 -5.51 25.86
C SER A 4 12.51 -6.49 26.97
N ALA A 5 13.71 -6.41 27.49
CA ALA A 5 14.35 -7.41 28.31
C ALA A 5 13.80 -7.55 29.74
N PHE A 6 12.62 -7.06 30.04
CA PHE A 6 12.12 -6.97 31.41
C PHE A 6 10.85 -7.74 31.72
N ASP A 7 10.24 -8.36 30.70
CA ASP A 7 9.11 -9.25 30.97
C ASP A 7 9.58 -10.71 30.81
N SER A 8 9.52 -11.48 31.86
CA SER A 8 10.06 -12.85 31.93
C SER A 8 9.43 -13.83 30.92
N ASN A 9 8.40 -13.39 30.24
CA ASN A 9 7.64 -14.19 29.27
C ASN A 9 7.89 -13.80 27.81
N GLN A 10 8.66 -12.73 27.53
CA GLN A 10 8.97 -12.32 26.16
C GLN A 10 10.20 -13.07 25.63
N ARG A 11 10.05 -13.69 24.46
CA ARG A 11 11.18 -14.33 23.76
C ARG A 11 12.09 -13.28 23.16
N SER A 12 13.36 -13.32 23.55
CA SER A 12 14.41 -12.43 23.04
C SER A 12 15.41 -13.19 22.17
N MET A 13 16.25 -12.46 21.41
CA MET A 13 17.37 -13.09 20.70
C MET A 13 18.34 -13.80 21.66
N PHE A 14 18.49 -13.32 22.88
CA PHE A 14 19.29 -14.03 23.90
C PHE A 14 18.62 -15.34 24.30
N ASP A 15 17.30 -15.37 24.43
CA ASP A 15 16.58 -16.60 24.70
C ASP A 15 16.71 -17.59 23.54
N PHE A 16 16.61 -17.11 22.31
CA PHE A 16 16.85 -17.92 21.12
C PHE A 16 18.23 -18.59 21.14
N ILE A 17 19.28 -17.85 21.47
CA ILE A 17 20.66 -18.35 21.48
C ILE A 17 20.91 -19.29 22.67
N LYS A 18 20.45 -18.95 23.87
CA LYS A 18 20.77 -19.68 25.09
C LYS A 18 19.87 -20.88 25.39
N THR A 19 18.69 -20.95 24.77
CA THR A 19 17.71 -22.01 25.05
C THR A 19 18.28 -23.38 24.66
N PRO A 20 18.38 -24.34 25.60
CA PRO A 20 18.84 -25.69 25.31
C PRO A 20 17.94 -26.39 24.28
N LYS A 21 18.54 -27.24 23.44
CA LYS A 21 17.83 -27.98 22.39
C LYS A 21 16.66 -28.82 22.91
N ASP A 22 16.79 -29.33 24.12
CA ASP A 22 15.79 -30.22 24.75
C ASP A 22 14.55 -29.44 25.22
N LEU A 23 14.68 -28.12 25.36
CA LEU A 23 13.57 -27.24 25.75
C LEU A 23 12.85 -26.65 24.53
N ASP A 24 13.55 -26.40 23.44
CA ASP A 24 12.93 -25.85 22.25
C ASP A 24 13.69 -26.26 20.97
N VAL A 25 13.06 -27.12 20.18
CA VAL A 25 13.57 -27.59 18.87
C VAL A 25 13.65 -26.48 17.81
N HIS A 26 13.12 -25.28 18.09
CA HIS A 26 13.19 -24.13 17.19
C HIS A 26 14.26 -23.12 17.61
N ALA A 27 15.01 -23.39 18.69
CA ALA A 27 16.07 -22.53 19.18
C ALA A 27 17.40 -22.78 18.45
N PHE A 28 18.35 -21.84 18.60
CA PHE A 28 19.62 -21.84 17.88
C PHE A 28 20.50 -23.06 18.19
N GLN A 29 20.51 -23.52 19.46
CA GLN A 29 21.29 -24.69 19.81
C GLN A 29 20.78 -25.97 19.13
N TRP A 30 19.45 -26.10 19.00
CA TRP A 30 18.88 -27.21 18.25
C TRP A 30 19.27 -27.11 16.77
N PHE A 31 19.19 -25.90 16.16
CA PHE A 31 19.59 -25.68 14.77
C PHE A 31 21.04 -26.15 14.51
N ILE A 32 22.02 -25.67 15.29
CA ILE A 32 23.44 -26.04 15.14
C ILE A 32 23.65 -27.55 15.24
N GLN A 33 22.94 -28.23 16.15
CA GLN A 33 23.15 -29.64 16.38
C GLN A 33 22.44 -30.56 15.38
N ASN A 34 21.40 -30.08 14.73
CA ASN A 34 20.57 -30.87 13.82
C ASN A 34 20.75 -30.49 12.34
N THR A 35 21.40 -29.38 12.05
CA THR A 35 21.68 -28.94 10.67
C THR A 35 23.09 -29.36 10.26
N ARG A 36 23.20 -30.06 9.15
CA ARG A 36 24.49 -30.44 8.58
C ARG A 36 24.97 -29.39 7.60
N PRO A 37 26.31 -29.17 7.49
CA PRO A 37 26.85 -28.19 6.53
C PRO A 37 26.54 -28.49 5.06
N ASP A 38 26.25 -29.75 4.75
CA ASP A 38 25.94 -30.26 3.39
C ASP A 38 24.43 -30.38 3.14
N SER A 39 23.58 -29.93 4.06
CA SER A 39 22.13 -29.89 3.85
C SER A 39 21.73 -28.73 2.95
N ASP A 40 20.60 -28.88 2.25
CA ASP A 40 20.05 -27.87 1.34
C ASP A 40 19.82 -26.51 2.01
N ARG A 41 19.60 -26.51 3.33
CA ARG A 41 19.42 -25.31 4.15
C ARG A 41 20.35 -25.34 5.35
N SER A 42 21.64 -25.14 5.08
CA SER A 42 22.70 -25.19 6.09
C SER A 42 22.85 -23.89 6.89
N LEU A 43 22.31 -22.79 6.41
CA LEU A 43 22.36 -21.50 7.07
C LEU A 43 21.07 -21.17 7.83
N LEU A 44 21.21 -20.45 8.94
CA LEU A 44 20.07 -19.93 9.67
C LEU A 44 19.49 -18.71 8.93
N THR A 45 18.36 -18.88 8.28
CA THR A 45 17.66 -17.83 7.56
C THR A 45 16.54 -17.20 8.39
N VAL A 46 16.04 -16.04 7.96
CA VAL A 46 15.08 -15.24 8.72
C VAL A 46 13.77 -16.00 8.99
N ASP A 47 13.28 -16.79 8.04
CA ASP A 47 12.06 -17.58 8.20
C ASP A 47 12.13 -18.63 9.32
N MET A 48 13.33 -19.15 9.62
CA MET A 48 13.53 -20.12 10.69
C MET A 48 13.32 -19.53 12.10
N LEU A 49 13.36 -18.18 12.20
CA LEU A 49 13.04 -17.49 13.44
C LEU A 49 11.53 -17.50 13.74
N TRP A 50 10.69 -17.83 12.74
CA TRP A 50 9.23 -17.79 12.85
C TRP A 50 8.72 -18.65 14.00
N ASP A 51 9.12 -19.92 14.03
CA ASP A 51 8.57 -20.89 14.98
C ASP A 51 8.95 -20.55 16.43
N PHE A 52 10.15 -20.01 16.63
CA PHE A 52 10.58 -19.58 17.96
C PHE A 52 9.90 -18.29 18.41
N PHE A 53 9.81 -17.29 17.57
CA PHE A 53 9.31 -15.94 17.96
C PHE A 53 7.80 -15.79 17.82
N TYR A 54 7.20 -16.32 16.75
CA TYR A 54 5.78 -16.17 16.52
C TYR A 54 4.97 -17.32 17.13
N GLU A 55 5.22 -18.58 16.76
CA GLU A 55 4.36 -19.69 17.17
C GLU A 55 4.25 -19.82 18.70
N LYS A 56 5.34 -19.57 19.40
CA LYS A 56 5.40 -19.68 20.87
C LYS A 56 5.39 -18.34 21.60
N GLY A 57 5.51 -17.24 20.89
CA GLY A 57 5.58 -15.88 21.45
C GLY A 57 4.42 -14.97 21.07
N LYS A 58 3.47 -15.42 20.25
CA LYS A 58 2.41 -14.60 19.66
C LYS A 58 1.51 -13.87 20.68
N ASP A 59 1.35 -14.42 21.86
CA ASP A 59 0.51 -13.82 22.91
C ASP A 59 1.14 -12.59 23.56
N TYR A 60 2.45 -12.40 23.37
CA TYR A 60 3.23 -11.27 23.91
C TYR A 60 3.53 -10.19 22.83
N LEU A 61 3.08 -10.39 21.61
CA LEU A 61 3.26 -9.43 20.54
C LEU A 61 2.23 -8.30 20.65
N THR A 62 2.65 -7.09 20.32
CA THR A 62 1.73 -5.96 20.19
C THR A 62 0.73 -6.21 19.06
N SER A 63 -0.46 -5.63 19.16
CA SER A 63 -1.56 -5.89 18.24
C SER A 63 -1.22 -5.57 16.77
N ASP A 64 -0.43 -4.53 16.53
CA ASP A 64 0.06 -4.13 15.22
C ASP A 64 1.03 -5.14 14.61
N ILE A 65 1.98 -5.64 15.41
CA ILE A 65 2.92 -6.69 14.99
C ILE A 65 2.21 -8.02 14.77
N LYS A 66 1.30 -8.37 15.67
CA LYS A 66 0.49 -9.57 15.54
C LYS A 66 -0.33 -9.57 14.25
N LEU A 67 -0.94 -8.44 13.90
CA LEU A 67 -1.71 -8.29 12.68
C LEU A 67 -0.89 -8.59 11.42
N ILE A 68 0.37 -8.13 11.36
CA ILE A 68 1.30 -8.45 10.27
C ILE A 68 1.54 -9.96 10.19
N LEU A 69 1.95 -10.55 11.31
CA LEU A 69 2.37 -11.94 11.35
C LEU A 69 1.18 -12.90 11.17
N ASP A 70 -0.01 -12.54 11.66
CA ASP A 70 -1.25 -13.32 11.48
C ASP A 70 -1.67 -13.44 9.99
N THR A 71 -1.05 -12.68 9.09
CA THR A 71 -1.25 -12.87 7.64
C THR A 71 -0.87 -14.28 7.18
N TYR A 72 0.18 -14.88 7.76
CA TYR A 72 0.64 -16.22 7.35
C TYR A 72 -0.36 -17.33 7.67
N PRO A 73 -0.87 -17.50 8.92
CA PRO A 73 -1.82 -18.56 9.25
C PRO A 73 -3.17 -18.44 8.52
N GLN A 74 -3.49 -17.29 7.97
CA GLN A 74 -4.69 -17.12 7.15
C GLN A 74 -4.57 -17.70 5.74
N GLN A 75 -3.36 -18.08 5.32
CA GLN A 75 -3.10 -18.59 3.98
C GLN A 75 -3.12 -20.12 3.95
N THR A 76 -4.03 -20.69 3.17
CA THR A 76 -4.21 -22.15 3.08
C THR A 76 -3.55 -22.80 1.85
N ASN A 77 -3.28 -22.02 0.80
CA ASN A 77 -2.87 -22.53 -0.52
C ASN A 77 -1.45 -22.03 -0.91
N LEU A 78 -0.48 -22.17 0.00
CA LEU A 78 0.90 -21.80 -0.27
C LEU A 78 1.77 -23.05 -0.43
N THR A 79 2.66 -23.01 -1.41
CA THR A 79 3.76 -23.98 -1.54
C THR A 79 4.78 -23.79 -0.41
N GLU A 80 5.64 -24.78 -0.15
CA GLU A 80 6.67 -24.65 0.88
C GLU A 80 7.60 -23.45 0.61
N LYS A 81 8.00 -23.24 -0.63
CA LYS A 81 8.82 -22.07 -1.01
C LYS A 81 8.10 -20.74 -0.74
N GLU A 82 6.81 -20.66 -1.05
CA GLU A 82 6.01 -19.45 -0.75
C GLU A 82 5.89 -19.20 0.75
N LYS A 83 5.75 -20.25 1.57
CA LYS A 83 5.72 -20.14 3.02
C LYS A 83 7.01 -19.55 3.58
N VAL A 84 8.16 -20.03 3.11
CA VAL A 84 9.48 -19.56 3.53
C VAL A 84 9.67 -18.08 3.19
N VAL A 85 9.41 -17.67 1.94
CA VAL A 85 9.55 -16.28 1.51
C VAL A 85 8.54 -15.38 2.22
N LEU A 86 7.31 -15.83 2.40
CA LEU A 86 6.28 -15.06 3.13
C LEU A 86 6.69 -14.83 4.58
N LYS A 87 7.10 -15.87 5.32
CA LYS A 87 7.58 -15.74 6.70
C LYS A 87 8.71 -14.72 6.81
N THR A 88 9.69 -14.78 5.89
CA THR A 88 10.80 -13.82 5.83
C THR A 88 10.30 -12.39 5.67
N ILE A 89 9.42 -12.13 4.70
CA ILE A 89 8.87 -10.78 4.44
C ILE A 89 8.10 -10.27 5.67
N LEU A 90 7.27 -11.08 6.26
CA LEU A 90 6.48 -10.69 7.43
C LEU A 90 7.35 -10.38 8.66
N ILE A 91 8.41 -11.16 8.91
CA ILE A 91 9.36 -10.87 9.99
C ILE A 91 10.10 -9.58 9.72
N MET A 92 10.64 -9.38 8.51
CA MET A 92 11.30 -8.13 8.13
C MET A 92 10.39 -6.93 8.34
N GLN A 93 9.15 -7.00 7.88
CA GLN A 93 8.15 -5.94 8.04
C GLN A 93 7.83 -5.68 9.52
N ALA A 94 7.62 -6.73 10.32
CA ALA A 94 7.32 -6.62 11.74
C ALA A 94 8.45 -5.93 12.51
N VAL A 95 9.70 -6.28 12.21
CA VAL A 95 10.88 -5.67 12.82
C VAL A 95 11.07 -4.23 12.35
N ASP A 96 10.91 -3.94 11.05
CA ASP A 96 10.99 -2.59 10.51
C ASP A 96 9.93 -1.67 11.17
N GLN A 97 8.69 -2.13 11.29
CA GLN A 97 7.64 -1.38 11.96
C GLN A 97 7.95 -1.14 13.44
N ARG A 98 8.45 -2.14 14.15
CA ARG A 98 8.85 -2.01 15.56
C ARG A 98 9.96 -0.98 15.75
N LEU A 99 10.83 -0.80 14.77
CA LEU A 99 11.94 0.15 14.77
C LEU A 99 11.60 1.48 14.08
N GLY A 100 10.31 1.74 13.84
CA GLY A 100 9.82 3.01 13.28
C GLY A 100 10.05 3.18 11.78
N GLY A 101 10.31 2.10 11.03
CA GLY A 101 10.41 2.14 9.57
C GLY A 101 11.68 2.83 9.03
N THR A 102 12.70 3.02 9.87
CA THR A 102 13.89 3.83 9.54
C THR A 102 15.08 3.03 9.04
N ILE A 103 15.03 1.70 9.11
CA ILE A 103 16.18 0.84 8.81
C ILE A 103 16.06 0.27 7.39
N PRO A 104 16.87 0.75 6.41
CA PRO A 104 16.71 0.36 5.02
C PRO A 104 16.86 -1.14 4.75
N VAL A 105 17.74 -1.84 5.47
CA VAL A 105 17.99 -3.28 5.29
C VAL A 105 16.80 -4.15 5.73
N LEU A 106 15.94 -3.65 6.59
CA LEU A 106 14.74 -4.37 7.05
C LEU A 106 13.55 -4.22 6.10
N LYS A 107 13.62 -3.32 5.13
CA LYS A 107 12.58 -3.22 4.10
C LYS A 107 12.68 -4.39 3.14
N ALA A 108 11.61 -5.14 2.97
CA ALA A 108 11.57 -6.32 2.11
C ALA A 108 11.56 -5.91 0.62
N THR A 109 12.68 -5.38 0.13
CA THR A 109 12.93 -5.09 -1.29
C THR A 109 13.50 -6.32 -2.00
N ASP A 110 13.48 -6.32 -3.34
CA ASP A 110 14.11 -7.37 -4.14
C ASP A 110 15.57 -7.63 -3.71
N GLN A 111 16.33 -6.57 -3.42
CA GLN A 111 17.73 -6.66 -3.01
C GLN A 111 17.86 -7.24 -1.59
N ASN A 112 17.09 -6.75 -0.64
CA ASN A 112 17.17 -7.20 0.74
C ASN A 112 16.65 -8.64 0.90
N LEU A 113 15.68 -9.06 0.09
CA LEU A 113 15.26 -10.46 0.03
C LEU A 113 16.39 -11.37 -0.49
N SER A 114 17.11 -10.96 -1.55
CA SER A 114 18.30 -11.72 -1.98
C SER A 114 19.31 -11.86 -0.84
N TYR A 115 19.60 -10.80 -0.11
CA TYR A 115 20.53 -10.87 1.04
C TYR A 115 20.00 -11.76 2.18
N ALA A 116 18.69 -11.77 2.41
CA ALA A 116 18.12 -12.63 3.44
C ALA A 116 18.27 -14.13 3.15
N PHE A 117 18.49 -14.50 1.90
CA PHE A 117 18.70 -15.87 1.42
C PHE A 117 20.08 -16.09 0.83
N GLU A 118 21.02 -15.15 0.98
CA GLU A 118 22.37 -15.27 0.46
C GLU A 118 23.07 -16.51 1.04
N GLY A 119 23.60 -17.36 0.15
CA GLY A 119 24.23 -18.63 0.53
C GLY A 119 23.26 -19.75 0.88
N ASP A 120 21.96 -19.56 0.79
CA ASP A 120 20.97 -20.64 0.84
C ASP A 120 21.02 -21.42 -0.49
N TRP A 121 21.51 -22.65 -0.43
CA TRP A 121 21.77 -23.51 -1.59
C TRP A 121 20.50 -23.97 -2.30
N ASP A 122 19.36 -23.90 -1.63
CA ASP A 122 18.08 -24.22 -2.21
C ASP A 122 17.47 -22.97 -2.85
N VAL A 123 17.82 -22.65 -4.08
CA VAL A 123 17.07 -21.81 -5.04
C VAL A 123 16.52 -20.46 -4.52
N TYR A 124 16.44 -20.26 -3.19
CA TYR A 124 15.78 -19.10 -2.58
C TYR A 124 16.47 -17.79 -2.90
N GLU A 125 17.78 -17.75 -2.93
CA GLU A 125 18.53 -16.54 -3.29
C GLU A 125 18.11 -16.02 -4.68
N ASN A 126 17.91 -16.92 -5.63
CA ASN A 126 17.56 -16.60 -7.01
C ASN A 126 16.05 -16.49 -7.24
N GLU A 127 15.26 -17.32 -6.56
CA GLU A 127 13.80 -17.41 -6.76
C GLU A 127 12.99 -16.51 -5.83
N CYS A 128 13.52 -16.02 -4.71
CA CYS A 128 12.77 -15.27 -3.71
C CYS A 128 12.01 -14.07 -4.31
N LYS A 129 12.58 -13.39 -5.29
CA LYS A 129 11.94 -12.26 -5.99
C LYS A 129 10.73 -12.70 -6.82
N SER A 130 10.85 -13.82 -7.53
CA SER A 130 9.75 -14.35 -8.34
C SER A 130 8.62 -14.88 -7.47
N ILE A 131 8.97 -15.51 -6.34
CA ILE A 131 8.03 -16.00 -5.34
C ILE A 131 7.29 -14.82 -4.68
N ALA A 132 8.00 -13.77 -4.27
CA ALA A 132 7.38 -12.56 -3.71
C ALA A 132 6.38 -11.92 -4.69
N LYS A 133 6.74 -11.82 -5.98
CA LYS A 133 5.82 -11.34 -7.03
C LYS A 133 4.61 -12.27 -7.23
N ALA A 134 4.80 -13.58 -7.09
CA ALA A 134 3.68 -14.54 -7.14
C ALA A 134 2.72 -14.35 -5.95
N LEU A 135 3.25 -14.09 -4.74
CA LEU A 135 2.45 -13.78 -3.56
C LEU A 135 1.66 -12.47 -3.71
N VAL A 136 2.22 -11.46 -4.38
CA VAL A 136 1.50 -10.23 -4.74
C VAL A 136 0.35 -10.54 -5.71
N LYS A 137 0.58 -11.37 -6.74
CA LYS A 137 -0.48 -11.79 -7.67
C LYS A 137 -1.61 -12.57 -6.98
N LYS A 138 -1.28 -13.35 -5.94
CA LYS A 138 -2.26 -14.06 -5.10
C LYS A 138 -3.01 -13.14 -4.13
N GLY A 139 -2.63 -11.87 -4.01
CA GLY A 139 -3.23 -10.92 -3.09
C GLY A 139 -2.83 -11.12 -1.62
N VAL A 140 -1.81 -11.94 -1.35
CA VAL A 140 -1.25 -12.16 0.00
C VAL A 140 -0.36 -11.01 0.42
N LEU A 141 0.43 -10.48 -0.53
CA LEU A 141 1.29 -9.32 -0.36
C LEU A 141 0.85 -8.18 -1.26
N ILE A 142 1.29 -6.99 -0.90
CA ILE A 142 1.28 -5.82 -1.77
C ILE A 142 2.69 -5.35 -2.05
N GLN A 143 2.83 -4.58 -3.11
CA GLN A 143 4.08 -3.96 -3.51
C GLN A 143 3.90 -2.45 -3.53
N THR A 144 4.68 -1.74 -2.72
CA THR A 144 4.59 -0.29 -2.56
C THR A 144 5.89 0.37 -3.01
N PRO A 145 5.83 1.40 -3.87
CA PRO A 145 7.03 2.14 -4.25
C PRO A 145 7.57 2.94 -3.08
N ILE A 146 8.89 2.95 -2.95
CA ILE A 146 9.62 3.81 -2.03
C ILE A 146 10.55 4.75 -2.80
N ALA A 147 11.19 5.68 -2.08
CA ALA A 147 12.24 6.53 -2.64
C ALA A 147 13.26 5.68 -3.43
N ASP A 148 13.88 6.24 -4.44
CA ASP A 148 14.84 5.59 -5.35
C ASP A 148 14.23 4.55 -6.33
N GLY A 149 12.93 4.56 -6.54
CA GLY A 149 12.26 3.66 -7.49
C GLY A 149 12.23 2.19 -7.08
N LYS A 150 12.67 1.87 -5.87
CA LYS A 150 12.58 0.52 -5.31
C LYS A 150 11.16 0.20 -4.87
N GLN A 151 10.84 -1.09 -4.85
CA GLN A 151 9.56 -1.60 -4.38
C GLN A 151 9.76 -2.37 -3.07
N VAL A 152 8.84 -2.21 -2.13
CA VAL A 152 8.80 -2.97 -0.86
C VAL A 152 7.60 -3.88 -0.85
N TYR A 153 7.82 -5.14 -0.51
CA TYR A 153 6.76 -6.11 -0.25
C TYR A 153 6.28 -6.00 1.19
N SER A 154 4.99 -6.05 1.39
CA SER A 154 4.38 -6.01 2.72
C SER A 154 3.09 -6.82 2.78
N ALA A 155 2.66 -7.18 3.98
CA ALA A 155 1.41 -7.89 4.20
C ALA A 155 0.21 -7.10 3.66
N ALA A 156 -0.64 -7.77 2.90
CA ALA A 156 -1.86 -7.17 2.36
C ALA A 156 -2.86 -6.72 3.45
N VAL A 157 -2.73 -7.23 4.66
CA VAL A 157 -3.60 -6.89 5.81
C VAL A 157 -3.37 -5.46 6.30
N LEU A 158 -2.11 -4.98 6.34
CA LEU A 158 -1.84 -3.57 6.64
C LEU A 158 -2.15 -2.66 5.46
N ALA A 159 -2.08 -3.21 4.25
CA ALA A 159 -2.61 -2.61 3.05
C ALA A 159 -4.13 -2.72 2.97
N GLY A 160 -4.76 -3.60 3.74
CA GLY A 160 -6.20 -3.79 3.75
C GLY A 160 -6.95 -2.47 3.94
N ASP A 161 -6.46 -1.61 4.80
CA ASP A 161 -6.99 -0.24 4.90
C ASP A 161 -6.45 0.64 3.77
N GLY A 162 -5.21 0.56 3.37
CA GLY A 162 -4.65 1.30 2.25
C GLY A 162 -5.18 0.83 0.90
N ALA A 163 -5.15 -0.46 0.60
CA ALA A 163 -5.69 -1.02 -0.66
C ALA A 163 -7.21 -0.97 -0.68
N LYS A 164 -7.88 -1.08 0.45
CA LYS A 164 -9.32 -0.86 0.58
C LYS A 164 -9.66 0.61 0.42
N ILE A 165 -8.86 1.49 0.99
CA ILE A 165 -8.96 2.93 0.79
C ILE A 165 -8.67 3.29 -0.67
N ASP A 166 -7.66 2.71 -1.30
CA ASP A 166 -7.35 2.99 -2.70
C ASP A 166 -8.38 2.37 -3.65
N ARG A 167 -8.89 1.18 -3.38
CA ARG A 167 -10.07 0.63 -4.09
C ARG A 167 -11.30 1.49 -3.89
N LEU A 168 -11.57 1.94 -2.68
CA LEU A 168 -12.68 2.86 -2.40
C LEU A 168 -12.47 4.21 -3.06
N LYS A 169 -11.24 4.74 -3.07
CA LYS A 169 -10.90 5.96 -3.82
C LYS A 169 -11.12 5.79 -5.31
N ASP A 170 -10.68 4.67 -5.89
CA ASP A 170 -10.88 4.37 -7.31
C ASP A 170 -12.35 4.12 -7.64
N GLU A 171 -13.09 3.47 -6.75
CA GLU A 171 -14.54 3.28 -6.88
C GLU A 171 -15.27 4.62 -6.76
N VAL A 172 -14.91 5.45 -5.78
CA VAL A 172 -15.42 6.82 -5.66
C VAL A 172 -15.04 7.65 -6.88
N ARG A 173 -13.80 7.58 -7.37
CA ARG A 173 -13.38 8.27 -8.61
C ARG A 173 -14.16 7.80 -9.84
N LYS A 174 -14.45 6.50 -9.98
CA LYS A 174 -15.24 5.96 -11.09
C LYS A 174 -16.70 6.35 -11.00
N ASN A 175 -17.27 6.36 -9.79
CA ASN A 175 -18.68 6.59 -9.55
C ASN A 175 -19.03 8.07 -9.32
N SER A 176 -18.06 8.90 -8.93
CA SER A 176 -18.25 10.33 -8.79
C SER A 176 -18.10 11.01 -10.15
N THR A 177 -19.20 11.46 -10.71
CA THR A 177 -19.13 12.40 -11.82
C THR A 177 -18.62 13.74 -11.30
N ILE A 178 -17.74 14.41 -12.04
CA ILE A 178 -17.22 15.74 -11.66
C ILE A 178 -18.36 16.73 -11.43
N THR A 179 -19.44 16.63 -12.19
CA THR A 179 -20.66 17.41 -12.02
C THR A 179 -21.25 17.29 -10.62
N LYS A 180 -21.24 16.08 -10.01
CA LYS A 180 -21.74 15.89 -8.63
C LYS A 180 -20.87 16.55 -7.58
N LEU A 181 -19.57 16.74 -7.84
CA LEU A 181 -18.66 17.38 -6.89
C LEU A 181 -18.86 18.90 -6.79
N VAL A 182 -19.45 19.49 -7.83
CA VAL A 182 -19.70 20.93 -7.92
C VAL A 182 -21.20 21.26 -7.97
N GLU A 183 -22.06 20.30 -7.70
CA GLU A 183 -23.50 20.54 -7.53
C GLU A 183 -23.76 21.54 -6.41
N GLU A 184 -24.82 22.31 -6.55
CA GLU A 184 -25.25 23.30 -5.59
C GLU A 184 -25.40 22.67 -4.18
N GLY A 185 -24.85 23.32 -3.18
CA GLY A 185 -24.85 22.83 -1.80
C GLY A 185 -23.68 21.92 -1.43
N THR A 186 -22.78 21.56 -2.34
CA THR A 186 -21.55 20.85 -1.98
C THR A 186 -20.53 21.80 -1.36
N GLN A 187 -19.65 21.25 -0.49
CA GLN A 187 -18.57 22.04 0.10
C GLN A 187 -17.64 22.62 -0.98
N LEU A 188 -17.40 21.90 -2.07
CA LEU A 188 -16.57 22.38 -3.16
C LEU A 188 -17.23 23.51 -3.95
N ALA A 189 -18.53 23.41 -4.23
CA ALA A 189 -19.28 24.48 -4.86
C ALA A 189 -19.25 25.76 -4.01
N SER A 190 -19.42 25.62 -2.70
CA SER A 190 -19.35 26.73 -1.75
C SER A 190 -17.95 27.33 -1.67
N ALA A 191 -16.90 26.50 -1.57
CA ALA A 191 -15.51 26.95 -1.49
C ALA A 191 -15.05 27.67 -2.76
N LEU A 192 -15.54 27.26 -3.92
CA LEU A 192 -15.24 27.87 -5.22
C LEU A 192 -16.19 29.02 -5.58
N SER A 193 -17.16 29.33 -4.72
CA SER A 193 -18.18 30.36 -4.99
C SER A 193 -18.92 30.14 -6.33
N LEU A 194 -19.20 28.88 -6.69
CA LEU A 194 -19.84 28.49 -7.94
C LEU A 194 -21.37 28.64 -7.88
N THR A 195 -21.85 29.77 -7.47
CA THR A 195 -23.29 30.07 -7.40
C THR A 195 -23.72 30.87 -8.63
N PRO A 196 -24.48 30.28 -9.56
CA PRO A 196 -25.09 31.05 -10.63
C PRO A 196 -26.26 31.94 -10.10
N PRO A 197 -26.55 33.05 -10.73
CA PRO A 197 -25.88 33.60 -11.91
C PRO A 197 -24.57 34.33 -11.54
N LEU A 198 -23.56 34.19 -12.41
CA LEU A 198 -22.38 35.04 -12.30
C LEU A 198 -22.76 36.50 -12.55
N ARG A 199 -22.17 37.41 -11.79
CA ARG A 199 -22.37 38.86 -11.96
C ARG A 199 -21.05 39.54 -12.24
N LEU A 200 -20.90 40.06 -13.44
CA LEU A 200 -19.77 40.92 -13.79
C LEU A 200 -20.19 42.38 -13.59
N ARG A 201 -19.57 43.05 -12.64
CA ARG A 201 -19.84 44.44 -12.32
C ARG A 201 -18.72 45.30 -12.89
N TYR A 202 -19.08 46.25 -13.74
CA TYR A 202 -18.14 47.21 -14.26
C TYR A 202 -18.81 48.61 -14.29
N ALA A 203 -18.12 49.60 -13.76
CA ALA A 203 -18.68 50.95 -13.55
C ALA A 203 -20.06 50.91 -12.85
N VAL A 204 -21.07 51.40 -13.52
CA VAL A 204 -22.48 51.42 -13.04
C VAL A 204 -23.32 50.24 -13.54
N ASN A 205 -22.75 49.44 -14.45
CA ASN A 205 -23.47 48.34 -15.08
C ASN A 205 -23.18 47.01 -14.39
N THR A 206 -24.15 46.12 -14.45
CA THR A 206 -23.99 44.75 -14.00
C THR A 206 -24.58 43.79 -15.04
N ASP A 207 -23.70 42.99 -15.60
CA ASP A 207 -24.12 41.93 -16.51
C ASP A 207 -24.25 40.61 -15.75
N THR A 208 -25.26 39.85 -16.10
CA THR A 208 -25.48 38.50 -15.56
C THR A 208 -25.01 37.48 -16.57
N GLY A 209 -24.30 36.48 -16.07
CA GLY A 209 -23.76 35.38 -16.86
C GLY A 209 -24.06 34.01 -16.27
N ALA A 210 -24.08 33.01 -17.10
CA ALA A 210 -24.17 31.63 -16.72
C ALA A 210 -22.77 31.03 -16.51
N LEU A 211 -22.67 30.07 -15.60
CA LEU A 211 -21.45 29.29 -15.34
C LEU A 211 -21.73 27.78 -15.55
N PRO A 212 -21.77 27.32 -16.81
CA PRO A 212 -21.88 25.90 -17.05
C PRO A 212 -20.62 25.16 -16.63
N VAL A 213 -20.79 24.05 -15.94
CA VAL A 213 -19.73 23.13 -15.60
C VAL A 213 -19.64 22.06 -16.68
N VAL A 214 -18.47 21.88 -17.25
CA VAL A 214 -18.24 20.94 -18.33
C VAL A 214 -17.10 19.98 -18.03
N THR A 215 -17.22 18.79 -18.59
CA THR A 215 -16.18 17.77 -18.63
C THR A 215 -15.76 17.53 -20.07
N VAL A 216 -14.63 16.89 -20.32
CA VAL A 216 -14.17 16.56 -21.69
C VAL A 216 -15.25 15.82 -22.48
N THR A 217 -16.02 14.94 -21.81
CA THR A 217 -17.06 14.12 -22.45
C THR A 217 -18.32 14.88 -22.83
N ASN A 218 -18.65 15.99 -22.15
CA ASN A 218 -19.89 16.74 -22.42
C ASN A 218 -19.64 18.14 -22.97
N PHE A 219 -18.38 18.56 -23.16
CA PHE A 219 -18.02 19.91 -23.59
C PHE A 219 -18.72 20.34 -24.86
N VAL A 220 -18.56 19.57 -25.94
CA VAL A 220 -19.13 19.89 -27.24
C VAL A 220 -20.65 20.02 -27.17
N LYS A 221 -21.31 19.03 -26.56
CA LYS A 221 -22.77 19.04 -26.39
C LYS A 221 -23.26 20.24 -25.59
N MET A 222 -22.53 20.58 -24.51
CA MET A 222 -22.91 21.73 -23.70
C MET A 222 -22.70 23.05 -24.44
N MET A 223 -21.61 23.19 -25.17
CA MET A 223 -21.36 24.38 -25.99
C MET A 223 -22.42 24.56 -27.08
N ASP A 224 -22.85 23.50 -27.74
CA ASP A 224 -23.94 23.57 -28.74
C ASP A 224 -25.27 23.93 -28.08
N GLN A 225 -25.58 23.43 -26.91
CA GLN A 225 -26.78 23.80 -26.17
C GLN A 225 -26.78 25.29 -25.76
N LEU A 226 -25.63 25.84 -25.41
CA LEU A 226 -25.49 27.26 -25.07
C LEU A 226 -25.68 28.17 -26.30
N LYS A 227 -25.27 27.72 -27.50
CA LYS A 227 -25.47 28.46 -28.76
C LYS A 227 -26.93 28.54 -29.17
N VAL A 228 -27.73 27.53 -28.82
CA VAL A 228 -29.13 27.41 -29.29
C VAL A 228 -30.13 28.05 -28.33
N LYS A 229 -29.79 28.21 -27.05
CA LYS A 229 -30.68 28.84 -26.08
C LYS A 229 -30.67 30.34 -26.25
N ASP A 230 -31.84 30.89 -26.57
CA ASP A 230 -32.13 32.31 -26.46
C ASP A 230 -31.96 32.69 -24.98
N THR A 231 -30.94 33.44 -24.68
CA THR A 231 -30.45 33.56 -23.35
C THR A 231 -30.66 34.97 -22.83
N SER A 232 -31.29 35.04 -21.67
CA SER A 232 -31.28 36.25 -20.84
C SER A 232 -29.86 36.54 -20.26
N TRP A 233 -28.83 35.81 -20.69
CA TRP A 233 -27.45 35.98 -20.27
C TRP A 233 -26.67 36.87 -21.22
N HIS A 234 -25.98 37.87 -20.71
CA HIS A 234 -25.10 38.72 -21.49
C HIS A 234 -23.78 38.07 -21.83
N PHE A 235 -23.34 37.13 -20.99
CA PHE A 235 -22.15 36.32 -21.20
C PHE A 235 -22.29 34.96 -20.55
N PHE A 236 -21.39 34.03 -20.84
CA PHE A 236 -21.20 32.83 -20.05
C PHE A 236 -19.71 32.55 -19.90
N ALA A 237 -19.35 32.05 -18.70
CA ALA A 237 -18.04 31.53 -18.43
C ALA A 237 -18.15 30.00 -18.25
N VAL A 238 -17.25 29.27 -18.88
CA VAL A 238 -17.26 27.80 -18.80
C VAL A 238 -16.27 27.36 -17.77
N LEU A 239 -16.73 26.60 -16.75
CA LEU A 239 -15.87 25.94 -15.81
C LEU A 239 -15.51 24.55 -16.36
N ALA A 240 -14.33 24.43 -16.97
CA ALA A 240 -13.82 23.17 -17.47
C ALA A 240 -13.12 22.38 -16.37
N LEU A 241 -13.65 21.20 -16.05
CA LEU A 241 -13.10 20.33 -15.01
C LEU A 241 -12.39 19.15 -15.64
N ALA A 242 -11.08 19.03 -15.38
CA ALA A 242 -10.23 17.92 -15.80
C ALA A 242 -9.83 17.08 -14.59
N ARG A 243 -9.80 15.76 -14.76
CA ARG A 243 -9.33 14.81 -13.73
C ARG A 243 -7.83 14.54 -13.83
N THR A 244 -7.29 14.65 -15.04
CA THR A 244 -5.90 14.34 -15.36
C THR A 244 -5.30 15.44 -16.20
N ASP A 245 -3.99 15.49 -16.26
CA ASP A 245 -3.27 16.41 -17.13
C ASP A 245 -3.60 16.19 -18.62
N GLU A 246 -3.89 14.94 -19.02
CA GLU A 246 -4.32 14.59 -20.37
C GLU A 246 -5.68 15.18 -20.71
N GLU A 247 -6.65 15.11 -19.79
CA GLU A 247 -7.95 15.76 -19.94
C GLU A 247 -7.80 17.29 -20.01
N ALA A 248 -6.93 17.88 -19.19
CA ALA A 248 -6.65 19.31 -19.21
C ALA A 248 -6.02 19.73 -20.54
N GLN A 249 -5.11 18.94 -21.09
CA GLN A 249 -4.53 19.19 -22.40
C GLN A 249 -5.58 19.05 -23.54
N THR A 250 -6.48 18.07 -23.41
CA THR A 250 -7.58 17.89 -24.36
C THR A 250 -8.48 19.12 -24.37
N PHE A 251 -8.83 19.68 -23.22
CA PHE A 251 -9.58 20.95 -23.18
C PHE A 251 -8.85 22.10 -23.86
N ARG A 252 -7.54 22.26 -23.63
CA ARG A 252 -6.74 23.30 -24.30
C ARG A 252 -6.76 23.19 -25.81
N ASN A 253 -6.86 21.96 -26.32
CA ASN A 253 -6.92 21.72 -27.76
C ASN A 253 -8.34 21.90 -28.35
N MET A 254 -9.38 21.94 -27.50
CA MET A 254 -10.78 22.14 -27.88
C MET A 254 -11.19 23.63 -27.93
N ILE A 255 -10.44 24.49 -27.25
CA ILE A 255 -10.65 25.93 -27.15
C ILE A 255 -9.80 26.67 -28.19
#